data_e03cdc5de09d6593e5d72cb6630c4e2f
#
_entry.id   e03cdc5de09d6593e5d72cb6630c4e2f
#
_cell.length_a   1.000
_cell.length_b   1.000
_cell.length_c   1.000
_cell.angle_alpha   90.00
_cell.angle_beta   90.00
_cell.angle_gamma   90.00
#
_symmetry.space_group_name_H-M   'P 1'
#
loop_
_entity.id
_entity.type
_entity.pdbx_description
1 polymer ?
#
loop_
_entity_poly.entity_id
_entity_poly.type
_entity_poly.pdbx_seq_one_letter_code
_entity_poly.pdbx_strand_id
1 'polypeptide(L)'
;MKNLFSLLSRFYQTYSATVPLNAHHLEQNFDSPDSANLGDAAQPITLIRTGLGNDHILQGLALDHRHELLYTTHVEGNPEQGVMNRFKLHHSNLWSAQDAQKPSSLIGHQGISVDPQSDFIFASAGTGIPNKGWYILKFQYMPNAAPSNTQVIQVFDNRYSKITNTMPSITPDGKYLLVRGNNHKVNVIRIFKLDLITQKNLTDIRFLYEDEWPIDSDFTHDKSAFQGLSTDGTYVYLLSGNKNKGPKRIYVYDFTGKLIQKMDHVTLGHFDSLSNHAIQYWEPEGLTVDSQNHQLYILYTIGNNGQFLGRIYRMKINK
;
A
#
# COMPACT_ATOMS: atom_id res chain seq x y z
N MET A 1 -55.44 -12.96 -4.94
CA MET A 1 -54.18 -12.44 -5.48
C MET A 1 -54.00 -10.93 -5.20
N LYS A 2 -54.27 -10.44 -4.01
CA LYS A 2 -54.07 -9.00 -3.63
C LYS A 2 -53.28 -8.78 -2.36
N ASN A 3 -52.69 -9.82 -1.75
CA ASN A 3 -51.97 -9.68 -0.47
C ASN A 3 -50.46 -10.00 -0.50
N LEU A 4 -49.87 -10.20 -1.70
CA LEU A 4 -48.41 -10.48 -1.79
C LEU A 4 -47.58 -9.24 -2.12
N PHE A 5 -48.18 -8.15 -2.59
CA PHE A 5 -47.49 -6.91 -2.94
C PHE A 5 -47.31 -5.93 -1.76
N SER A 6 -48.05 -6.12 -0.68
CA SER A 6 -47.95 -5.20 0.47
C SER A 6 -46.83 -5.60 1.47
N LEU A 7 -46.33 -6.82 1.39
CA LEU A 7 -45.20 -7.26 2.27
C LEU A 7 -43.82 -6.91 1.70
N LEU A 8 -43.67 -6.77 0.40
CA LEU A 8 -42.41 -6.41 -0.22
C LEU A 8 -42.10 -4.92 -0.20
N SER A 9 -43.12 -4.06 -0.01
CA SER A 9 -42.92 -2.60 0.09
C SER A 9 -42.44 -2.14 1.48
N ARG A 10 -42.57 -2.97 2.51
CA ARG A 10 -42.09 -2.66 3.87
C ARG A 10 -40.66 -3.04 4.13
N PHE A 11 -40.00 -3.84 3.28
CA PHE A 11 -38.58 -4.21 3.41
C PHE A 11 -37.62 -3.23 2.69
N TYR A 12 -38.11 -2.31 1.87
CA TYR A 12 -37.27 -1.35 1.14
C TYR A 12 -37.21 0.05 1.76
N GLN A 13 -37.88 0.28 2.92
CA GLN A 13 -37.92 1.60 3.54
C GLN A 13 -37.12 1.75 4.84
N THR A 14 -36.29 0.79 5.21
CA THR A 14 -35.55 0.85 6.50
C THR A 14 -34.03 0.76 6.39
N TYR A 15 -33.41 1.08 5.25
CA TYR A 15 -31.96 1.20 5.14
C TYR A 15 -31.51 2.49 4.46
N SER A 16 -32.18 3.58 4.77
CA SER A 16 -31.68 4.94 4.59
C SER A 16 -31.35 5.53 5.98
N ALA A 17 -30.69 4.75 6.81
CA ALA A 17 -29.98 5.33 7.94
C ALA A 17 -28.68 5.90 7.38
N THR A 18 -28.68 7.21 7.14
CA THR A 18 -27.48 8.02 7.24
C THR A 18 -26.92 7.76 8.64
N VAL A 19 -25.94 6.89 8.73
CA VAL A 19 -25.08 6.79 9.91
C VAL A 19 -24.43 8.15 10.01
N PRO A 20 -24.69 8.95 11.06
CA PRO A 20 -23.95 10.18 11.24
C PRO A 20 -22.48 9.81 11.35
N LEU A 21 -21.63 10.46 10.56
CA LEU A 21 -20.19 10.45 10.71
C LEU A 21 -19.89 10.90 12.15
N ASN A 22 -19.77 9.94 13.06
CA ASN A 22 -19.25 10.21 14.39
C ASN A 22 -17.74 10.30 14.31
N ALA A 23 -17.25 11.46 13.88
CA ALA A 23 -15.84 11.84 13.98
C ALA A 23 -15.28 11.86 15.42
N HIS A 24 -16.10 11.54 16.42
CA HIS A 24 -15.77 11.70 17.84
C HIS A 24 -15.18 10.46 18.52
N HIS A 25 -15.02 9.32 17.85
CA HIS A 25 -14.52 8.12 18.54
C HIS A 25 -13.01 7.87 18.42
N LEU A 26 -12.29 8.58 17.55
CA LEU A 26 -10.84 8.45 17.43
C LEU A 26 -10.05 9.42 18.33
N GLU A 27 -10.70 10.41 18.92
CA GLU A 27 -10.02 11.43 19.76
C GLU A 27 -9.48 10.91 21.10
N GLN A 28 -9.79 9.71 21.52
CA GLN A 28 -9.50 9.29 22.92
C GLN A 28 -8.14 8.62 23.13
N ASN A 29 -7.30 8.38 22.08
CA ASN A 29 -6.00 7.71 22.27
C ASN A 29 -4.86 8.21 21.37
N PHE A 30 -5.02 9.32 20.68
CA PHE A 30 -3.91 9.95 19.96
C PHE A 30 -3.51 11.21 20.71
N ASP A 31 -2.46 11.10 21.54
CA ASP A 31 -1.78 12.28 22.04
C ASP A 31 -1.42 13.17 20.86
N SER A 32 -1.71 14.46 20.97
CA SER A 32 -1.39 15.47 19.96
C SER A 32 0.10 15.41 19.68
N PRO A 33 0.52 14.94 18.51
CA PRO A 33 1.93 14.67 18.29
C PRO A 33 2.68 15.95 18.03
N ASP A 34 3.83 16.06 18.64
CA ASP A 34 4.89 16.93 18.17
C ASP A 34 5.16 16.63 16.69
N SER A 35 5.22 17.66 15.87
CA SER A 35 5.25 17.60 14.41
C SER A 35 6.15 16.48 13.86
N ALA A 36 5.57 15.52 13.13
CA ALA A 36 6.36 14.58 12.35
C ALA A 36 7.17 15.36 11.32
N ASN A 37 8.47 15.40 11.49
CA ASN A 37 9.35 16.07 10.55
C ASN A 37 10.22 15.01 9.87
N LEU A 38 10.00 14.82 8.57
CA LEU A 38 10.89 14.00 7.75
C LEU A 38 12.20 14.79 7.56
N GLY A 39 13.32 14.20 7.95
CA GLY A 39 14.63 14.83 7.78
C GLY A 39 14.97 15.08 6.31
N ASP A 40 15.73 16.12 6.04
CA ASP A 40 16.03 16.62 4.69
C ASP A 40 16.88 15.67 3.82
N ALA A 41 17.53 14.67 4.41
CA ALA A 41 18.49 13.82 3.70
C ALA A 41 18.14 12.34 3.80
N ALA A 42 17.48 11.80 2.76
CA ALA A 42 17.40 10.36 2.60
C ALA A 42 18.76 9.81 2.12
N GLN A 43 19.20 8.73 2.76
CA GLN A 43 20.42 8.03 2.37
C GLN A 43 20.11 6.75 1.60
N PRO A 44 20.83 6.44 0.51
CA PRO A 44 20.71 5.15 -0.15
C PRO A 44 21.20 4.06 0.82
N ILE A 45 20.40 2.98 0.95
CA ILE A 45 20.79 1.83 1.77
C ILE A 45 21.38 0.75 0.87
N THR A 46 20.66 0.38 -0.20
CA THR A 46 21.01 -0.78 -1.01
C THR A 46 20.34 -0.74 -2.38
N LEU A 47 20.91 -1.51 -3.30
CA LEU A 47 20.25 -1.94 -4.53
C LEU A 47 19.58 -3.29 -4.30
N ILE A 48 18.41 -3.48 -4.86
CA ILE A 48 17.72 -4.77 -4.86
C ILE A 48 17.35 -5.19 -6.28
N ARG A 49 17.37 -6.49 -6.54
CA ARG A 49 16.94 -7.09 -7.80
C ARG A 49 16.25 -8.42 -7.56
N THR A 50 15.43 -8.85 -8.51
CA THR A 50 14.77 -10.15 -8.42
C THR A 50 15.77 -11.30 -8.42
N GLY A 51 16.89 -11.18 -9.13
CA GLY A 51 17.90 -12.22 -9.21
C GLY A 51 17.45 -13.47 -9.97
N LEU A 52 16.26 -13.46 -10.59
CA LEU A 52 15.59 -14.64 -11.16
C LEU A 52 15.61 -14.66 -12.70
N GLY A 53 16.61 -14.03 -13.30
CA GLY A 53 16.87 -14.12 -14.75
C GLY A 53 16.43 -12.92 -15.57
N ASN A 54 15.30 -12.29 -15.27
CA ASN A 54 14.87 -11.02 -15.85
C ASN A 54 14.68 -9.99 -14.75
N ASP A 55 15.25 -8.82 -14.93
CA ASP A 55 15.07 -7.73 -13.99
C ASP A 55 13.71 -7.07 -14.23
N HIS A 56 12.76 -7.33 -13.36
CA HIS A 56 11.42 -6.76 -13.39
C HIS A 56 11.38 -5.44 -12.64
N ILE A 57 10.39 -4.61 -12.98
CA ILE A 57 10.04 -3.42 -12.21
C ILE A 57 9.54 -3.88 -10.85
N LEU A 58 10.33 -3.65 -9.79
CA LEU A 58 9.93 -3.95 -8.43
C LEU A 58 8.97 -2.88 -7.94
N GLN A 59 7.86 -3.33 -7.36
CA GLN A 59 6.76 -2.49 -6.88
C GLN A 59 6.37 -2.91 -5.47
N GLY A 60 5.72 -2.01 -4.73
CA GLY A 60 5.39 -2.26 -3.34
C GLY A 60 6.60 -2.55 -2.46
N LEU A 61 6.50 -2.26 -1.19
CA LEU A 61 7.58 -2.49 -0.22
C LEU A 61 6.95 -2.79 1.14
N ALA A 62 7.35 -3.88 1.78
CA ALA A 62 6.93 -4.19 3.14
C ALA A 62 8.08 -4.81 3.95
N LEU A 63 8.19 -4.43 5.22
CA LEU A 63 9.12 -5.00 6.19
C LEU A 63 8.41 -6.00 7.09
N ASP A 64 9.07 -7.12 7.35
CA ASP A 64 8.74 -8.06 8.40
C ASP A 64 9.85 -8.06 9.43
N HIS A 65 9.65 -7.32 10.51
CA HIS A 65 10.62 -7.19 11.58
C HIS A 65 10.82 -8.48 12.38
N ARG A 66 9.79 -9.34 12.46
CA ARG A 66 9.88 -10.58 13.22
C ARG A 66 10.84 -11.58 12.60
N HIS A 67 10.93 -11.59 11.28
CA HIS A 67 11.75 -12.54 10.53
C HIS A 67 12.95 -11.90 9.84
N GLU A 68 13.17 -10.59 10.03
CA GLU A 68 14.21 -9.81 9.34
C GLU A 68 14.11 -9.93 7.81
N LEU A 69 12.89 -9.77 7.29
CA LEU A 69 12.60 -9.91 5.87
C LEU A 69 12.07 -8.62 5.27
N LEU A 70 12.31 -8.47 3.98
CA LEU A 70 11.72 -7.46 3.12
C LEU A 70 10.97 -8.14 1.98
N TYR A 71 9.82 -7.61 1.66
CA TYR A 71 9.02 -8.08 0.52
C TYR A 71 8.83 -6.97 -0.50
N THR A 72 8.85 -7.34 -1.78
CA THR A 72 8.43 -6.50 -2.91
C THR A 72 7.53 -7.31 -3.82
N THR A 73 6.79 -6.63 -4.69
CA THR A 73 6.04 -7.28 -5.78
C THR A 73 6.65 -6.91 -7.13
N HIS A 74 6.34 -7.70 -8.14
CA HIS A 74 6.41 -7.33 -9.55
C HIS A 74 5.28 -8.04 -10.30
N VAL A 75 5.05 -7.68 -11.54
CA VAL A 75 4.08 -8.37 -12.40
C VAL A 75 4.76 -8.98 -13.61
N GLU A 76 4.23 -10.12 -14.05
CA GLU A 76 4.66 -10.78 -15.26
C GLU A 76 3.47 -11.35 -16.05
N GLY A 77 3.71 -11.71 -17.30
CA GLY A 77 2.71 -12.33 -18.16
C GLY A 77 1.67 -11.35 -18.74
N ASN A 78 0.83 -11.91 -19.60
CA ASN A 78 -0.34 -11.25 -20.16
C ASN A 78 -1.49 -12.26 -20.22
N PRO A 79 -2.53 -12.16 -19.37
CA PRO A 79 -2.77 -11.06 -18.40
C PRO A 79 -1.73 -11.03 -17.26
N GLU A 80 -1.56 -9.84 -16.70
CA GLU A 80 -0.63 -9.61 -15.59
C GLU A 80 -0.93 -10.50 -14.39
N GLN A 81 0.11 -11.11 -13.85
CA GLN A 81 0.10 -11.90 -12.62
C GLN A 81 1.12 -11.33 -11.65
N GLY A 82 0.71 -11.13 -10.41
CA GLY A 82 1.60 -10.64 -9.37
C GLY A 82 2.52 -11.74 -8.85
N VAL A 83 3.77 -11.38 -8.67
CA VAL A 83 4.81 -12.19 -8.03
C VAL A 83 5.30 -11.44 -6.81
N MET A 84 5.42 -12.14 -5.68
CA MET A 84 6.05 -11.58 -4.50
C MET A 84 7.46 -12.10 -4.36
N ASN A 85 8.41 -11.19 -4.16
CA ASN A 85 9.81 -11.49 -3.92
C ASN A 85 10.12 -11.31 -2.44
N ARG A 86 10.96 -12.17 -1.89
CA ARG A 86 11.41 -12.13 -0.51
C ARG A 86 12.92 -11.92 -0.44
N PHE A 87 13.32 -10.99 0.40
CA PHE A 87 14.72 -10.63 0.66
C PHE A 87 15.01 -10.82 2.14
N LYS A 88 16.20 -11.31 2.46
CA LYS A 88 16.71 -11.27 3.81
C LYS A 88 17.37 -9.91 4.05
N LEU A 89 17.03 -9.25 5.15
CA LEU A 89 17.71 -8.03 5.56
C LEU A 89 19.16 -8.37 5.95
N HIS A 90 20.11 -7.65 5.39
CA HIS A 90 21.53 -7.79 5.69
C HIS A 90 22.30 -6.52 5.28
N HIS A 91 23.57 -6.42 5.64
CA HIS A 91 24.38 -5.21 5.44
C HIS A 91 25.15 -5.15 4.10
N SER A 92 24.77 -5.91 3.08
CA SER A 92 25.40 -5.82 1.76
C SER A 92 24.86 -4.67 0.93
N ASN A 93 25.63 -4.19 -0.04
CA ASN A 93 25.23 -3.11 -0.93
C ASN A 93 24.29 -3.55 -2.06
N LEU A 94 24.09 -4.85 -2.23
CA LEU A 94 23.18 -5.42 -3.22
C LEU A 94 22.46 -6.61 -2.62
N TRP A 95 21.14 -6.53 -2.57
CA TRP A 95 20.28 -7.64 -2.15
C TRP A 95 19.66 -8.29 -3.38
N SER A 96 19.88 -9.58 -3.53
CA SER A 96 19.10 -10.39 -4.45
C SER A 96 17.94 -11.03 -3.68
N ALA A 97 16.82 -11.23 -4.35
CA ALA A 97 15.74 -11.99 -3.75
C ALA A 97 16.25 -13.37 -3.34
N GLN A 98 15.94 -13.78 -2.13
CA GLN A 98 16.24 -15.10 -1.61
C GLN A 98 15.42 -16.14 -2.37
N ASP A 99 14.19 -15.83 -2.62
CA ASP A 99 13.23 -16.59 -3.40
C ASP A 99 12.05 -15.71 -3.82
N ALA A 100 11.17 -16.26 -4.64
CA ALA A 100 9.90 -15.67 -5.02
C ALA A 100 8.80 -16.73 -4.96
N GLN A 101 7.57 -16.32 -4.80
CA GLN A 101 6.44 -17.21 -5.01
C GLN A 101 6.13 -17.34 -6.52
N LYS A 102 5.33 -18.34 -6.89
CA LYS A 102 4.86 -18.47 -8.27
C LYS A 102 3.88 -17.35 -8.62
N PRO A 103 3.84 -16.92 -9.89
CA PRO A 103 2.89 -15.92 -10.37
C PRO A 103 1.45 -16.28 -9.99
N SER A 104 0.69 -15.26 -9.60
CA SER A 104 -0.71 -15.41 -9.22
C SER A 104 -1.54 -14.25 -9.74
N SER A 105 -2.63 -14.57 -10.44
CA SER A 105 -3.61 -13.55 -10.86
C SER A 105 -4.38 -12.92 -9.69
N LEU A 106 -4.27 -13.48 -8.49
CA LEU A 106 -4.93 -12.94 -7.29
C LEU A 106 -4.18 -11.74 -6.71
N ILE A 107 -2.86 -11.64 -6.92
CA ILE A 107 -2.01 -10.59 -6.38
C ILE A 107 -1.88 -9.45 -7.37
N GLY A 108 -2.17 -8.24 -6.92
CA GLY A 108 -1.92 -7.02 -7.68
C GLY A 108 -0.47 -6.56 -7.60
N HIS A 109 -0.13 -5.53 -8.36
CA HIS A 109 1.25 -5.09 -8.51
C HIS A 109 1.71 -4.05 -7.48
N GLN A 110 0.79 -3.37 -6.79
CA GLN A 110 1.13 -2.30 -5.84
C GLN A 110 0.44 -2.50 -4.51
N GLY A 111 1.11 -2.06 -3.43
CA GLY A 111 0.55 -2.09 -2.08
C GLY A 111 0.62 -3.46 -1.44
N ILE A 112 1.56 -3.60 -0.53
CA ILE A 112 1.72 -4.78 0.33
C ILE A 112 1.96 -4.34 1.77
N SER A 113 1.53 -5.15 2.71
CA SER A 113 1.77 -4.96 4.15
C SER A 113 1.84 -6.32 4.83
N VAL A 114 2.75 -6.46 5.78
CA VAL A 114 2.86 -7.66 6.62
C VAL A 114 2.10 -7.45 7.90
N ASP A 115 1.33 -8.45 8.34
CA ASP A 115 0.71 -8.43 9.65
C ASP A 115 1.80 -8.63 10.73
N PRO A 116 2.01 -7.68 11.64
CA PRO A 116 3.06 -7.77 12.64
C PRO A 116 2.83 -8.87 13.67
N GLN A 117 1.63 -9.46 13.74
CA GLN A 117 1.26 -10.49 14.72
C GLN A 117 1.14 -11.89 14.11
N SER A 118 1.15 -12.01 12.78
CA SER A 118 1.00 -13.29 12.07
C SER A 118 1.87 -13.35 10.81
N ASP A 119 1.89 -14.51 10.14
CA ASP A 119 2.63 -14.69 8.88
C ASP A 119 1.79 -14.31 7.66
N PHE A 120 0.69 -13.59 7.87
CA PHE A 120 -0.13 -13.14 6.78
C PHE A 120 0.39 -11.85 6.16
N ILE A 121 0.30 -11.81 4.84
CA ILE A 121 0.57 -10.64 4.02
C ILE A 121 -0.76 -10.15 3.43
N PHE A 122 -0.92 -8.85 3.42
CA PHE A 122 -2.02 -8.16 2.77
C PHE A 122 -1.50 -7.47 1.52
N ALA A 123 -2.19 -7.63 0.41
CA ALA A 123 -1.79 -7.05 -0.87
C ALA A 123 -2.98 -6.47 -1.62
N SER A 124 -2.70 -5.63 -2.61
CA SER A 124 -3.71 -5.25 -3.61
C SER A 124 -4.24 -6.48 -4.34
N ALA A 125 -5.52 -6.46 -4.70
CA ALA A 125 -6.14 -7.51 -5.50
C ALA A 125 -5.66 -7.46 -6.95
N GLY A 126 -5.42 -8.64 -7.54
CA GLY A 126 -4.91 -8.80 -8.90
C GLY A 126 -5.99 -8.94 -9.96
N THR A 127 -5.55 -9.15 -11.20
CA THR A 127 -6.43 -9.21 -12.39
C THR A 127 -7.39 -10.40 -12.39
N GLY A 128 -7.10 -11.46 -11.66
CA GLY A 128 -8.00 -12.61 -11.49
C GLY A 128 -9.19 -12.36 -10.57
N ILE A 129 -9.24 -11.20 -9.89
CA ILE A 129 -10.35 -10.82 -9.03
C ILE A 129 -11.22 -9.79 -9.76
N PRO A 130 -12.49 -10.11 -10.12
CA PRO A 130 -13.40 -9.16 -10.74
C PRO A 130 -13.56 -7.91 -9.88
N ASN A 131 -13.54 -6.72 -10.50
CA ASN A 131 -13.61 -5.43 -9.80
C ASN A 131 -12.53 -5.26 -8.72
N LYS A 132 -11.30 -5.62 -9.04
CA LYS A 132 -10.14 -5.66 -8.12
C LYS A 132 -9.99 -4.42 -7.23
N GLY A 133 -10.41 -3.25 -7.68
CA GLY A 133 -10.38 -2.00 -6.91
C GLY A 133 -11.33 -1.95 -5.71
N TRP A 134 -12.13 -3.00 -5.48
CA TRP A 134 -13.00 -3.13 -4.30
C TRP A 134 -12.45 -4.08 -3.26
N TYR A 135 -11.36 -4.79 -3.57
CA TYR A 135 -10.83 -5.89 -2.77
C TYR A 135 -9.37 -5.71 -2.40
N ILE A 136 -9.00 -6.32 -1.31
CA ILE A 136 -7.62 -6.65 -0.95
C ILE A 136 -7.51 -8.17 -0.82
N LEU A 137 -6.27 -8.66 -0.88
CA LEU A 137 -5.94 -10.06 -0.68
C LEU A 137 -5.20 -10.24 0.63
N LYS A 138 -5.57 -11.23 1.43
CA LYS A 138 -4.80 -11.75 2.57
C LYS A 138 -4.32 -13.15 2.23
N PHE A 139 -3.05 -13.46 2.48
CA PHE A 139 -2.47 -14.78 2.18
C PHE A 139 -1.19 -15.02 2.98
N GLN A 140 -0.73 -16.27 2.98
CA GLN A 140 0.60 -16.63 3.46
C GLN A 140 1.56 -16.79 2.27
N TYR A 141 2.76 -16.24 2.41
CA TYR A 141 3.83 -16.37 1.44
C TYR A 141 4.34 -17.82 1.38
N MET A 142 4.49 -18.34 0.17
CA MET A 142 5.02 -19.69 -0.08
C MET A 142 6.16 -19.60 -1.10
N PRO A 143 7.43 -19.91 -0.70
CA PRO A 143 8.55 -19.86 -1.63
C PRO A 143 8.37 -20.90 -2.74
N ASN A 144 8.59 -20.48 -3.97
CA ASN A 144 8.47 -21.32 -5.19
C ASN A 144 7.10 -22.01 -5.39
N ALA A 145 6.07 -21.53 -4.70
CA ALA A 145 4.70 -22.04 -4.79
C ALA A 145 3.68 -20.90 -4.92
N ALA A 146 2.44 -21.24 -5.24
CA ALA A 146 1.34 -20.29 -5.20
C ALA A 146 1.07 -19.83 -3.75
N PRO A 147 0.52 -18.62 -3.53
CA PRO A 147 0.14 -18.16 -2.20
C PRO A 147 -0.84 -19.13 -1.54
N SER A 148 -0.68 -19.38 -0.26
CA SER A 148 -1.57 -20.26 0.52
C SER A 148 -2.49 -19.49 1.46
N ASN A 149 -3.50 -20.15 2.00
CA ASN A 149 -4.47 -19.56 2.95
C ASN A 149 -5.05 -18.22 2.48
N THR A 150 -5.38 -18.17 1.20
CA THR A 150 -5.82 -16.97 0.48
C THR A 150 -7.25 -16.58 0.87
N GLN A 151 -7.44 -15.31 1.19
CA GLN A 151 -8.74 -14.72 1.48
C GLN A 151 -8.90 -13.41 0.70
N VAL A 152 -9.93 -13.32 -0.13
CA VAL A 152 -10.31 -12.09 -0.83
C VAL A 152 -11.27 -11.33 0.05
N ILE A 153 -10.95 -10.06 0.37
CA ILE A 153 -11.67 -9.25 1.35
C ILE A 153 -12.22 -8.02 0.64
N GLN A 154 -13.54 -7.84 0.69
CA GLN A 154 -14.21 -6.68 0.15
C GLN A 154 -14.12 -5.51 1.11
N VAL A 155 -13.49 -4.40 0.66
CA VAL A 155 -13.27 -3.17 1.42
C VAL A 155 -13.98 -1.95 0.84
N PHE A 156 -14.36 -2.01 -0.46
CA PHE A 156 -15.09 -0.96 -1.16
C PHE A 156 -16.29 -1.54 -1.93
N ASP A 157 -17.13 -0.68 -2.48
CA ASP A 157 -18.32 -1.03 -3.28
C ASP A 157 -18.36 -0.22 -4.59
N ASN A 158 -19.50 -0.28 -5.28
CA ASN A 158 -19.71 0.36 -6.59
C ASN A 158 -19.62 1.89 -6.60
N ARG A 159 -19.50 2.55 -5.45
CA ARG A 159 -19.19 3.99 -5.34
C ARG A 159 -17.72 4.27 -5.62
N TYR A 160 -16.90 3.23 -5.77
CA TYR A 160 -15.45 3.29 -5.96
C TYR A 160 -15.05 2.67 -7.29
N SER A 161 -13.91 3.13 -7.80
CA SER A 161 -13.32 2.59 -9.01
C SER A 161 -13.07 1.09 -8.88
N LYS A 162 -13.56 0.33 -9.85
CA LYS A 162 -13.39 -1.13 -9.90
C LYS A 162 -12.02 -1.57 -10.45
N ILE A 163 -11.26 -0.65 -11.03
CA ILE A 163 -9.98 -0.94 -11.69
C ILE A 163 -8.77 -0.38 -10.96
N THR A 164 -8.94 0.67 -10.16
CA THR A 164 -7.85 1.30 -9.41
C THR A 164 -7.39 0.36 -8.29
N ASN A 165 -6.10 0.07 -8.24
CA ASN A 165 -5.56 -0.81 -7.21
C ASN A 165 -5.82 -0.27 -5.81
N THR A 166 -6.29 -1.12 -4.94
CA THR A 166 -6.30 -0.89 -3.51
C THR A 166 -4.87 -1.00 -2.95
N MET A 167 -4.55 -0.28 -1.89
CA MET A 167 -3.26 -0.43 -1.21
C MET A 167 -3.50 -0.60 0.28
N PRO A 168 -3.24 -1.77 0.84
CA PRO A 168 -3.35 -2.01 2.28
C PRO A 168 -2.09 -1.54 3.02
N SER A 169 -2.26 -1.08 4.25
CA SER A 169 -1.20 -0.86 5.23
C SER A 169 -1.71 -1.19 6.63
N ILE A 170 -0.93 -1.90 7.42
CA ILE A 170 -1.29 -2.30 8.79
C ILE A 170 -0.45 -1.48 9.77
N THR A 171 -1.08 -1.04 10.87
CA THR A 171 -0.36 -0.36 11.95
C THR A 171 0.63 -1.31 12.64
N PRO A 172 1.78 -0.81 13.14
CA PRO A 172 2.80 -1.64 13.80
C PRO A 172 2.30 -2.43 15.00
N ASP A 173 1.25 -1.96 15.66
CA ASP A 173 0.60 -2.67 16.77
C ASP A 173 -0.42 -3.73 16.32
N GLY A 174 -0.68 -3.85 15.02
CA GLY A 174 -1.63 -4.81 14.45
C GLY A 174 -3.10 -4.51 14.77
N LYS A 175 -3.45 -3.27 15.16
CA LYS A 175 -4.84 -2.93 15.49
C LYS A 175 -5.66 -2.48 14.30
N TYR A 176 -5.06 -1.74 13.38
CA TYR A 176 -5.76 -1.12 12.27
C TYR A 176 -5.19 -1.52 10.92
N LEU A 177 -6.09 -1.64 9.97
CA LEU A 177 -5.82 -1.78 8.55
C LEU A 177 -6.29 -0.50 7.84
N LEU A 178 -5.37 0.17 7.18
CA LEU A 178 -5.64 1.30 6.29
C LEU A 178 -5.71 0.78 4.86
N VAL A 179 -6.68 1.23 4.08
CA VAL A 179 -6.78 0.84 2.67
C VAL A 179 -7.04 2.08 1.81
N ARG A 180 -6.16 2.30 0.85
CA ARG A 180 -6.38 3.31 -0.18
C ARG A 180 -7.37 2.80 -1.21
N GLY A 181 -8.35 3.63 -1.56
CA GLY A 181 -9.28 3.46 -2.67
C GLY A 181 -9.42 4.73 -3.50
N ASN A 182 -10.29 4.68 -4.52
CA ASN A 182 -10.61 5.83 -5.36
C ASN A 182 -12.11 5.86 -5.66
N ASN A 183 -12.80 6.92 -5.25
CA ASN A 183 -14.24 7.09 -5.45
C ASN A 183 -14.61 7.74 -6.78
N HIS A 184 -13.83 7.54 -7.84
CA HIS A 184 -13.92 8.14 -9.19
C HIS A 184 -13.54 9.62 -9.28
N LYS A 185 -13.43 10.33 -8.16
CA LYS A 185 -13.07 11.76 -8.10
C LYS A 185 -11.77 11.98 -7.38
N VAL A 186 -11.64 11.40 -6.19
CA VAL A 186 -10.48 11.56 -5.32
C VAL A 186 -10.05 10.20 -4.78
N ASN A 187 -8.79 10.12 -4.40
CA ASN A 187 -8.30 9.03 -3.59
C ASN A 187 -8.80 9.19 -2.15
N VAL A 188 -9.08 8.07 -1.49
CA VAL A 188 -9.51 8.05 -0.09
C VAL A 188 -8.69 7.02 0.69
N ILE A 189 -8.60 7.23 1.98
CA ILE A 189 -8.12 6.22 2.94
C ILE A 189 -9.30 5.79 3.79
N ARG A 190 -9.54 4.49 3.88
CA ARG A 190 -10.42 3.87 4.89
C ARG A 190 -9.60 3.21 5.97
N ILE A 191 -10.08 3.31 7.20
CA ILE A 191 -9.48 2.71 8.38
C ILE A 191 -10.43 1.66 8.94
N PHE A 192 -9.95 0.44 9.11
CA PHE A 192 -10.69 -0.69 9.66
C PHE A 192 -9.98 -1.24 10.90
N LYS A 193 -10.73 -1.81 11.82
CA LYS A 193 -10.14 -2.70 12.83
C LYS A 193 -9.65 -3.98 12.17
N LEU A 194 -8.39 -4.34 12.38
CA LEU A 194 -7.79 -5.52 11.76
C LEU A 194 -8.42 -6.82 12.28
N ASP A 195 -8.93 -6.84 13.52
CA ASP A 195 -9.60 -7.99 14.13
C ASP A 195 -10.84 -8.47 13.37
N LEU A 196 -11.50 -7.58 12.61
CA LEU A 196 -12.60 -7.97 11.72
C LEU A 196 -12.19 -9.10 10.75
N ILE A 197 -10.94 -9.07 10.31
CA ILE A 197 -10.39 -10.04 9.36
C ILE A 197 -9.66 -11.17 10.11
N THR A 198 -8.81 -10.82 11.07
CA THR A 198 -7.90 -11.78 11.69
C THR A 198 -8.55 -12.65 12.75
N GLN A 199 -9.50 -12.12 13.50
CA GLN A 199 -10.20 -12.84 14.57
C GLN A 199 -11.63 -13.22 14.18
N LYS A 200 -12.39 -12.29 13.58
CA LYS A 200 -13.78 -12.54 13.18
C LYS A 200 -13.91 -13.19 11.81
N ASN A 201 -12.79 -13.30 11.06
CA ASN A 201 -12.70 -13.93 9.75
C ASN A 201 -13.71 -13.41 8.71
N LEU A 202 -14.02 -12.10 8.75
CA LEU A 202 -14.94 -11.48 7.81
C LEU A 202 -14.26 -11.28 6.44
N THR A 203 -15.00 -11.52 5.37
CA THR A 203 -14.57 -11.28 3.98
C THR A 203 -15.26 -10.10 3.33
N ASP A 204 -16.27 -9.53 3.98
CA ASP A 204 -16.96 -8.30 3.57
C ASP A 204 -16.98 -7.34 4.75
N ILE A 205 -16.14 -6.31 4.66
CA ILE A 205 -16.00 -5.27 5.69
C ILE A 205 -16.27 -3.87 5.16
N ARG A 206 -16.77 -3.77 3.92
CA ARG A 206 -16.92 -2.49 3.19
C ARG A 206 -17.72 -1.40 3.90
N PHE A 207 -18.54 -1.75 4.90
CA PHE A 207 -19.33 -0.81 5.70
C PHE A 207 -18.92 -0.78 7.18
N LEU A 208 -17.83 -1.47 7.53
CA LEU A 208 -17.34 -1.62 8.91
C LEU A 208 -16.08 -0.79 9.17
N TYR A 209 -15.84 0.25 8.38
CA TYR A 209 -14.73 1.16 8.59
C TYR A 209 -15.01 2.09 9.78
N GLU A 210 -13.95 2.39 10.52
CA GLU A 210 -14.00 3.33 11.65
C GLU A 210 -13.99 4.78 11.14
N ASP A 211 -13.22 5.03 10.05
CA ASP A 211 -13.10 6.34 9.43
C ASP A 211 -12.79 6.25 7.94
N GLU A 212 -13.14 7.30 7.21
CA GLU A 212 -12.79 7.51 5.80
C GLU A 212 -12.53 8.99 5.54
N TRP A 213 -11.38 9.31 4.97
CA TRP A 213 -11.04 10.67 4.60
C TRP A 213 -10.43 10.77 3.19
N PRO A 214 -10.68 11.90 2.46
CA PRO A 214 -10.10 12.12 1.15
C PRO A 214 -8.63 12.51 1.26
N ILE A 215 -7.83 12.04 0.31
CA ILE A 215 -6.47 12.53 0.12
C ILE A 215 -6.53 13.85 -0.65
N ASP A 216 -5.67 14.80 -0.26
CA ASP A 216 -5.60 16.13 -0.81
C ASP A 216 -5.61 16.15 -2.35
N SER A 217 -6.22 17.19 -2.89
CA SER A 217 -6.47 17.39 -4.32
C SER A 217 -5.22 17.47 -5.20
N ASP A 218 -4.05 17.76 -4.62
CA ASP A 218 -2.78 17.78 -5.36
C ASP A 218 -2.48 16.46 -6.06
N PHE A 219 -2.85 15.31 -5.49
CA PHE A 219 -2.78 14.02 -6.15
C PHE A 219 -3.64 13.91 -7.40
N THR A 220 -4.69 14.72 -7.48
CA THR A 220 -5.64 14.72 -8.59
C THR A 220 -5.26 15.74 -9.66
N HIS A 221 -4.67 16.87 -9.28
CA HIS A 221 -4.39 17.98 -10.19
C HIS A 221 -3.24 17.72 -11.16
N ASP A 222 -2.14 17.14 -10.67
CA ASP A 222 -0.97 16.88 -11.53
C ASP A 222 -0.94 15.46 -12.11
N LYS A 223 -1.99 14.67 -11.89
CA LYS A 223 -2.12 13.28 -12.35
C LYS A 223 -0.96 12.39 -11.89
N SER A 224 -0.35 12.71 -10.76
CA SER A 224 0.68 11.88 -10.17
C SER A 224 0.11 10.53 -9.75
N ALA A 225 0.81 9.44 -10.10
CA ALA A 225 0.42 8.11 -9.67
C ALA A 225 0.58 7.97 -8.15
N PHE A 226 -0.34 7.26 -7.53
CA PHE A 226 -0.23 6.84 -6.14
C PHE A 226 0.69 5.61 -6.08
N GLN A 227 1.83 5.72 -5.39
CA GLN A 227 2.89 4.71 -5.44
C GLN A 227 3.09 3.95 -4.13
N GLY A 228 2.63 4.49 -3.01
CA GLY A 228 2.80 3.80 -1.74
C GLY A 228 2.00 4.38 -0.59
N LEU A 229 1.66 3.51 0.35
CA LEU A 229 0.96 3.79 1.60
C LEU A 229 1.63 3.03 2.73
N SER A 230 1.97 3.70 3.83
CA SER A 230 2.42 3.06 5.07
C SER A 230 2.04 3.91 6.29
N THR A 231 2.16 3.33 7.48
CA THR A 231 1.87 4.03 8.73
C THR A 231 2.81 3.57 9.85
N ASP A 232 3.12 4.48 10.77
CA ASP A 232 3.83 4.17 12.03
C ASP A 232 2.87 3.99 13.22
N GLY A 233 1.56 4.06 12.96
CA GLY A 233 0.51 4.01 13.99
C GLY A 233 0.11 5.37 14.52
N THR A 234 0.86 6.44 14.24
CA THR A 234 0.55 7.83 14.57
C THR A 234 0.28 8.64 13.31
N TYR A 235 1.08 8.42 12.28
CA TYR A 235 1.00 9.10 11.00
C TYR A 235 0.80 8.13 9.83
N VAL A 236 0.26 8.66 8.76
CA VAL A 236 0.05 7.97 7.50
C VAL A 236 0.93 8.62 6.44
N TYR A 237 1.80 7.83 5.84
CA TYR A 237 2.77 8.26 4.82
C TYR A 237 2.30 7.83 3.45
N LEU A 238 2.22 8.77 2.52
CA LEU A 238 1.83 8.52 1.13
C LEU A 238 2.96 8.91 0.20
N LEU A 239 3.23 8.07 -0.79
CA LEU A 239 4.22 8.32 -1.84
C LEU A 239 3.50 8.51 -3.18
N SER A 240 3.89 9.54 -3.92
CA SER A 240 3.39 9.78 -5.27
C SER A 240 4.49 10.10 -6.26
N GLY A 241 4.24 9.83 -7.52
CA GLY A 241 5.10 10.20 -8.62
C GLY A 241 4.88 9.34 -9.84
N ASN A 242 5.19 9.88 -11.00
CA ASN A 242 5.12 9.16 -12.26
C ASN A 242 6.52 8.82 -12.75
N LYS A 243 6.60 7.90 -13.70
CA LYS A 243 7.81 7.55 -14.42
C LYS A 243 8.49 8.80 -14.99
N ASN A 244 9.78 8.96 -14.74
CA ASN A 244 10.73 9.91 -15.32
C ASN A 244 10.39 11.41 -15.21
N LYS A 245 9.12 11.79 -15.14
CA LYS A 245 8.67 13.19 -15.23
C LYS A 245 7.82 13.55 -14.02
N GLY A 246 7.74 14.86 -13.79
CA GLY A 246 6.91 15.42 -12.75
C GLY A 246 7.50 15.29 -11.35
N PRO A 247 6.88 15.95 -10.38
CA PRO A 247 7.31 15.92 -9.02
C PRO A 247 7.06 14.53 -8.40
N LYS A 248 8.00 14.08 -7.57
CA LYS A 248 7.79 12.98 -6.63
C LYS A 248 7.55 13.61 -5.27
N ARG A 249 6.55 13.11 -4.54
CA ARG A 249 6.14 13.72 -3.28
C ARG A 249 5.93 12.68 -2.21
N ILE A 250 6.19 13.09 -0.97
CA ILE A 250 5.79 12.35 0.21
C ILE A 250 4.85 13.26 1.00
N TYR A 251 3.71 12.72 1.40
CA TYR A 251 2.73 13.37 2.24
C TYR A 251 2.65 12.65 3.57
N VAL A 252 2.53 13.42 4.63
CA VAL A 252 2.32 12.90 5.99
C VAL A 252 0.99 13.44 6.50
N TYR A 253 0.09 12.54 6.83
CA TYR A 253 -1.20 12.84 7.41
C TYR A 253 -1.27 12.29 8.84
N ASP A 254 -2.10 12.87 9.68
CA ASP A 254 -2.57 12.19 10.87
C ASP A 254 -3.71 11.19 10.53
N PHE A 255 -4.17 10.45 11.52
CA PHE A 255 -5.24 9.47 11.31
C PHE A 255 -6.61 10.09 11.04
N THR A 256 -6.79 11.39 11.24
CA THR A 256 -8.02 12.12 10.91
C THR A 256 -8.02 12.65 9.47
N GLY A 257 -6.94 12.43 8.72
CA GLY A 257 -6.78 12.92 7.35
C GLY A 257 -6.31 14.37 7.26
N LYS A 258 -5.83 14.96 8.36
CA LYS A 258 -5.21 16.27 8.34
C LYS A 258 -3.80 16.16 7.79
N LEU A 259 -3.49 16.94 6.75
CA LEU A 259 -2.14 17.03 6.22
C LEU A 259 -1.22 17.72 7.24
N ILE A 260 -0.19 17.02 7.68
CA ILE A 260 0.80 17.51 8.66
C ILE A 260 2.03 18.04 7.93
N GLN A 261 2.51 17.30 6.92
CA GLN A 261 3.70 17.66 6.15
C GLN A 261 3.57 17.22 4.70
N LYS A 262 4.15 18.01 3.80
CA LYS A 262 4.30 17.67 2.39
C LYS A 262 5.74 17.95 1.97
N MET A 263 6.40 16.94 1.41
CA MET A 263 7.68 17.08 0.74
C MET A 263 7.43 17.11 -0.77
N ASP A 264 7.58 18.27 -1.36
CA ASP A 264 7.57 18.45 -2.81
C ASP A 264 8.97 18.19 -3.38
N HIS A 265 9.04 17.72 -4.61
CA HIS A 265 10.30 17.55 -5.35
C HIS A 265 11.30 16.57 -4.68
N VAL A 266 10.82 15.41 -4.24
CA VAL A 266 11.70 14.35 -3.75
C VAL A 266 12.57 13.84 -4.91
N THR A 267 13.89 14.06 -4.79
CA THR A 267 14.86 13.77 -5.87
C THR A 267 15.69 12.50 -5.64
N LEU A 268 15.23 11.65 -4.75
CA LEU A 268 15.91 10.39 -4.43
C LEU A 268 16.14 9.54 -5.69
N GLY A 269 17.38 9.11 -5.91
CA GLY A 269 17.75 8.30 -7.06
C GLY A 269 17.88 9.06 -8.39
N HIS A 270 17.55 10.33 -8.44
CA HIS A 270 17.68 11.12 -9.67
C HIS A 270 19.13 11.23 -10.14
N PHE A 271 20.07 11.45 -9.22
CA PHE A 271 21.50 11.50 -9.56
C PHE A 271 22.06 10.14 -9.95
N ASP A 272 21.60 9.06 -9.32
CA ASP A 272 21.96 7.70 -9.73
C ASP A 272 21.50 7.41 -11.15
N SER A 273 20.34 7.97 -11.54
CA SER A 273 19.82 7.86 -12.89
C SER A 273 20.62 8.70 -13.92
N LEU A 274 21.13 9.86 -13.54
CA LEU A 274 21.90 10.75 -14.42
C LEU A 274 23.34 10.30 -14.60
N SER A 275 23.98 9.69 -13.59
CA SER A 275 25.38 9.24 -13.66
C SER A 275 25.59 8.08 -14.62
N ASN A 276 24.54 7.36 -14.93
CA ASN A 276 24.52 6.31 -15.92
C ASN A 276 23.76 6.84 -17.15
N HIS A 277 24.45 7.36 -18.17
CA HIS A 277 23.86 7.96 -19.38
C HIS A 277 22.81 7.11 -20.11
N ALA A 278 22.55 5.93 -19.61
CA ALA A 278 21.62 4.95 -20.13
C ALA A 278 20.30 4.88 -19.34
N ILE A 279 20.14 5.55 -18.18
CA ILE A 279 18.92 5.37 -17.36
C ILE A 279 17.77 6.16 -17.95
N GLN A 280 16.77 5.43 -18.44
CA GLN A 280 15.54 5.97 -19.00
C GLN A 280 14.33 5.79 -18.08
N TYR A 281 14.50 5.11 -16.95
CA TYR A 281 13.44 4.81 -16.02
C TYR A 281 13.83 5.25 -14.59
N TRP A 282 12.98 6.04 -13.97
CA TRP A 282 13.13 6.50 -12.61
C TRP A 282 11.73 6.76 -12.02
N GLU A 283 11.25 5.86 -11.18
CA GLU A 283 9.91 5.90 -10.62
C GLU A 283 9.91 5.47 -9.16
N PRO A 284 9.20 6.19 -8.26
CA PRO A 284 8.93 5.68 -6.91
C PRO A 284 7.93 4.52 -7.02
N GLU A 285 8.14 3.44 -6.28
CA GLU A 285 7.35 2.22 -6.44
C GLU A 285 6.82 1.65 -5.12
N GLY A 286 7.20 2.23 -4.00
CA GLY A 286 6.70 1.79 -2.71
C GLY A 286 7.39 2.46 -1.53
N LEU A 287 6.73 2.44 -0.40
CA LEU A 287 7.30 2.85 0.87
C LEU A 287 6.81 1.96 2.00
N THR A 288 7.62 1.86 3.06
CA THR A 288 7.25 1.18 4.30
C THR A 288 7.92 1.85 5.49
N VAL A 289 7.27 1.83 6.65
CA VAL A 289 7.83 2.37 7.89
C VAL A 289 8.55 1.28 8.67
N ASP A 290 9.76 1.57 9.04
CA ASP A 290 10.49 0.88 10.10
C ASP A 290 10.19 1.58 11.44
N SER A 291 9.15 1.12 12.12
CA SER A 291 8.69 1.72 13.38
C SER A 291 9.66 1.52 14.53
N GLN A 292 10.50 0.48 14.49
CA GLN A 292 11.49 0.19 15.51
C GLN A 292 12.66 1.19 15.47
N ASN A 293 13.06 1.59 14.27
CA ASN A 293 14.18 2.50 14.06
C ASN A 293 13.75 3.93 13.70
N HIS A 294 12.44 4.21 13.68
CA HIS A 294 11.86 5.49 13.26
C HIS A 294 12.37 5.95 11.89
N GLN A 295 12.24 5.08 10.91
CA GLN A 295 12.75 5.30 9.58
C GLN A 295 11.67 4.97 8.53
N LEU A 296 11.68 5.74 7.45
CA LEU A 296 10.90 5.49 6.26
C LEU A 296 11.82 4.88 5.20
N TYR A 297 11.47 3.71 4.72
CA TYR A 297 12.13 3.06 3.59
C TYR A 297 11.33 3.35 2.32
N ILE A 298 12.00 3.78 1.27
CA ILE A 298 11.40 4.19 0.01
C ILE A 298 12.07 3.43 -1.12
N LEU A 299 11.26 2.75 -1.94
CA LEU A 299 11.71 2.03 -3.12
C LEU A 299 11.54 2.91 -4.35
N TYR A 300 12.62 3.05 -5.10
CA TYR A 300 12.62 3.55 -6.47
C TYR A 300 13.06 2.45 -7.41
N THR A 301 12.37 2.29 -8.51
CA THR A 301 12.87 1.50 -9.63
C THR A 301 13.62 2.41 -10.59
N ILE A 302 14.84 2.01 -10.91
CA ILE A 302 15.71 2.67 -11.87
C ILE A 302 16.13 1.65 -12.94
N GLY A 303 16.32 2.10 -14.17
CA GLY A 303 16.74 1.15 -15.20
C GLY A 303 16.71 1.66 -16.63
N ASN A 304 17.08 0.77 -17.54
CA ASN A 304 17.14 1.02 -18.96
C ASN A 304 16.95 -0.28 -19.75
N ASN A 305 16.25 -0.21 -20.89
CA ASN A 305 16.16 -1.27 -21.89
C ASN A 305 15.84 -2.67 -21.33
N GLY A 306 14.91 -2.74 -20.35
CA GLY A 306 14.49 -4.02 -19.76
C GLY A 306 15.40 -4.53 -18.62
N GLN A 307 16.41 -3.76 -18.23
CA GLN A 307 17.20 -4.03 -17.03
C GLN A 307 16.77 -3.05 -15.94
N PHE A 308 16.08 -3.54 -14.92
CA PHE A 308 15.56 -2.74 -13.82
C PHE A 308 16.17 -3.16 -12.49
N LEU A 309 16.49 -2.16 -11.67
CA LEU A 309 16.96 -2.35 -10.31
C LEU A 309 16.09 -1.53 -9.37
N GLY A 310 15.78 -2.11 -8.23
CA GLY A 310 15.23 -1.37 -7.09
C GLY A 310 16.35 -0.67 -6.34
N ARG A 311 16.19 0.61 -6.01
CA ARG A 311 17.02 1.34 -5.07
C ARG A 311 16.21 1.66 -3.84
N ILE A 312 16.66 1.22 -2.67
CA ILE A 312 16.04 1.54 -1.39
C ILE A 312 16.76 2.71 -0.76
N TYR A 313 16.00 3.72 -0.38
CA TYR A 313 16.42 4.87 0.40
C TYR A 313 15.83 4.80 1.79
N ARG A 314 16.54 5.34 2.74
CA ARG A 314 16.14 5.46 4.13
C ARG A 314 16.09 6.94 4.53
N MET A 315 14.95 7.35 5.05
CA MET A 315 14.76 8.67 5.65
C MET A 315 14.49 8.51 7.14
N LYS A 316 15.04 9.41 7.94
CA LYS A 316 14.75 9.48 9.37
C LYS A 316 13.36 10.13 9.56
N ILE A 317 12.54 9.55 10.40
CA ILE A 317 11.31 10.16 10.92
C ILE A 317 11.71 10.84 12.24
N ASN A 318 11.67 12.17 12.28
CA ASN A 318 11.88 12.91 13.53
C ASN A 318 10.57 12.91 14.31
N LYS A 319 10.65 12.55 15.57
CA LYS A 319 9.55 12.66 16.53
C LYS A 319 9.51 14.04 17.13
#